data_59655d61ff1b4b22c4a41211f4401120
#
_entry.id   59655d61ff1b4b22c4a41211f4401120
#
_cell.length_a   1.000
_cell.length_b   1.000
_cell.length_c   1.000
_cell.angle_alpha   90.00
_cell.angle_beta   90.00
_cell.angle_gamma   90.00
#
_symmetry.space_group_name_H-M   'P 1'
#
loop_
_entity.id
_entity.type
_entity.pdbx_description
1 polymer ?
#
loop_
_entity_poly.entity_id
_entity_poly.type
_entity_poly.pdbx_seq_one_letter_code
_entity_poly.pdbx_strand_id
1 'polypeptide(L)'
;MMNIGFDNEKYLQMQSAHIRERIAQFDNKLYLEFGGKLFDDFHASRVLPGFQPDSKMRMLMQLNDQAEIVIVISAEDIEKNKVRGDLGITYDVDVLRLMSIFEEHGLFVGSVVITKYSGQQSASLFKNKLEKLGIKVYLHYPIEGYPSNIPHIVSDEGYGKNEFIETSRPLIVVTAPGPGSGKMAVCLSQLYNEHKRGICAGYAKFETFPIWNIPVKHPVNLAYEAATADLNDVNMIDPFHLEAYGKTTVNYNRDVEIFPVLNAMFQRIYGQSPYKSPTDMGVNMAGNCICDDAACRDASCQEIIRRYYDARRRALAGKCSEEEVYKIEMLMNQAGITVHDRPVVDAALSRAEETEAPAAALELADGRMITGKTTDLLGPCAALLLNALKELAGIPHSQPVISPAAIEPIQTLKTQYLGSKNPRLHMDEVLIALSVSAASDPNAQKALEQLPNLKGCQAHTSVMVSDVDRKLFMKLSIQATFEAKYENNSVIYSKKAI
;
A
#
# COMPACT_ATOMS: atom_id res chain seq x y z
N MET A 1 6.38 -9.12 -22.40
CA MET A 1 6.67 -7.81 -21.79
C MET A 1 5.35 -7.27 -21.26
N MET A 2 5.25 -6.89 -19.98
CA MET A 2 4.05 -6.18 -19.51
C MET A 2 3.86 -4.93 -20.37
N ASN A 3 2.69 -4.73 -20.93
CA ASN A 3 2.35 -3.51 -21.63
C ASN A 3 2.37 -2.36 -20.62
N ILE A 4 3.09 -1.29 -20.95
CA ILE A 4 3.12 -0.09 -20.12
C ILE A 4 1.80 0.65 -20.33
N GLY A 5 1.00 0.76 -19.27
CA GLY A 5 -0.29 1.45 -19.29
C GLY A 5 -0.25 2.86 -18.72
N PHE A 6 0.86 3.25 -18.06
CA PHE A 6 0.98 4.50 -17.34
C PHE A 6 2.33 5.17 -17.59
N ASP A 7 2.30 6.44 -17.97
CA ASP A 7 3.50 7.26 -18.18
C ASP A 7 3.90 7.92 -16.84
N ASN A 8 4.86 7.31 -16.17
CA ASN A 8 5.33 7.76 -14.86
C ASN A 8 6.09 9.09 -14.91
N GLU A 9 6.87 9.33 -15.95
CA GLU A 9 7.64 10.58 -16.05
C GLU A 9 6.73 11.77 -16.34
N LYS A 10 5.74 11.60 -17.20
CA LYS A 10 4.67 12.59 -17.42
C LYS A 10 3.91 12.87 -16.11
N TYR A 11 3.60 11.83 -15.33
CA TYR A 11 2.95 11.99 -14.04
C TYR A 11 3.75 12.85 -13.07
N LEU A 12 5.05 12.58 -12.92
CA LEU A 12 5.93 13.37 -12.05
C LEU A 12 5.95 14.85 -12.46
N GLN A 13 6.05 15.11 -13.76
CA GLN A 13 6.07 16.48 -14.31
C GLN A 13 4.74 17.20 -14.08
N MET A 14 3.61 16.58 -14.44
CA MET A 14 2.28 17.20 -14.32
C MET A 14 1.91 17.44 -12.86
N GLN A 15 2.17 16.46 -11.99
CA GLN A 15 1.85 16.56 -10.57
C GLN A 15 2.67 17.66 -9.89
N SER A 16 3.98 17.74 -10.17
CA SER A 16 4.87 18.79 -9.65
C SER A 16 4.48 20.18 -10.17
N ALA A 17 4.13 20.31 -11.45
CA ALA A 17 3.68 21.57 -12.03
C ALA A 17 2.39 22.04 -11.37
N HIS A 18 1.41 21.15 -11.19
CA HIS A 18 0.14 21.50 -10.56
C HIS A 18 0.30 21.89 -9.09
N ILE A 19 1.23 21.27 -8.34
CA ILE A 19 1.56 21.71 -6.97
C ILE A 19 2.15 23.13 -6.99
N ARG A 20 3.06 23.46 -7.92
CA ARG A 20 3.62 24.83 -8.05
C ARG A 20 2.54 25.87 -8.38
N GLU A 21 1.59 25.52 -9.25
CA GLU A 21 0.43 26.38 -9.55
C GLU A 21 -0.40 26.64 -8.29
N ARG A 22 -0.63 25.61 -7.46
CA ARG A 22 -1.36 25.74 -6.21
C ARG A 22 -0.62 26.61 -5.20
N ILE A 23 0.70 26.51 -5.09
CA ILE A 23 1.51 27.38 -4.23
C ILE A 23 1.33 28.85 -4.66
N ALA A 24 1.39 29.13 -5.96
CA ALA A 24 1.26 30.49 -6.49
C ALA A 24 -0.14 31.12 -6.29
N GLN A 25 -1.18 30.30 -6.06
CA GLN A 25 -2.55 30.76 -5.79
C GLN A 25 -2.74 31.31 -4.37
N PHE A 26 -1.82 31.04 -3.41
CA PHE A 26 -2.00 31.27 -1.98
C PHE A 26 -0.79 31.94 -1.32
N ASP A 27 -0.55 33.20 -1.61
CA ASP A 27 0.55 33.99 -1.03
C ASP A 27 1.90 33.23 -0.96
N ASN A 28 2.15 32.38 -1.94
CA ASN A 28 3.31 31.50 -2.02
C ASN A 28 3.46 30.57 -0.78
N LYS A 29 2.33 30.09 -0.19
CA LYS A 29 2.31 29.19 0.95
C LYS A 29 1.23 28.11 0.82
N LEU A 30 1.62 26.85 0.79
CA LEU A 30 0.71 25.72 0.63
C LEU A 30 0.98 24.63 1.66
N TYR A 31 -0.03 24.25 2.43
CA TYR A 31 -0.04 23.07 3.28
C TYR A 31 -0.58 21.88 2.48
N LEU A 32 0.29 20.95 2.12
CA LEU A 32 -0.03 19.77 1.34
C LEU A 32 -0.16 18.55 2.26
N GLU A 33 -1.39 18.12 2.51
CA GLU A 33 -1.63 16.87 3.22
C GLU A 33 -1.27 15.67 2.33
N PHE A 34 -0.30 14.90 2.78
CA PHE A 34 0.14 13.72 2.06
C PHE A 34 -0.54 12.47 2.62
N GLY A 35 -1.45 11.90 1.84
CA GLY A 35 -2.13 10.65 2.16
C GLY A 35 -1.40 9.42 1.65
N GLY A 36 -1.66 8.28 2.29
CA GLY A 36 -1.14 6.99 1.86
C GLY A 36 0.37 6.79 2.08
N LYS A 37 0.92 5.76 1.44
CA LYS A 37 2.35 5.40 1.54
C LYS A 37 3.17 6.32 0.63
N LEU A 38 4.17 6.98 1.19
CA LEU A 38 5.16 7.77 0.44
C LEU A 38 6.16 6.90 -0.29
N PHE A 39 6.49 5.76 0.32
CA PHE A 39 7.36 4.72 -0.21
C PHE A 39 6.54 3.46 -0.44
N ASP A 40 6.93 2.67 -1.41
CA ASP A 40 6.36 1.35 -1.64
C ASP A 40 4.85 1.38 -1.96
N ASP A 41 4.43 2.32 -2.84
CA ASP A 41 3.04 2.34 -3.33
C ASP A 41 2.80 1.19 -4.32
N PHE A 42 2.84 -0.02 -3.78
CA PHE A 42 2.65 -1.24 -4.57
C PHE A 42 1.23 -1.39 -5.11
N HIS A 43 0.23 -0.74 -4.51
CA HIS A 43 -1.11 -0.77 -5.08
C HIS A 43 -1.13 -0.03 -6.42
N ALA A 44 -0.65 1.20 -6.45
CA ALA A 44 -0.58 2.00 -7.67
C ALA A 44 0.21 1.28 -8.77
N SER A 45 1.36 0.71 -8.46
CA SER A 45 2.18 -0.01 -9.44
C SER A 45 1.53 -1.30 -9.98
N ARG A 46 0.57 -1.89 -9.25
CA ARG A 46 -0.17 -3.07 -9.71
C ARG A 46 -1.35 -2.74 -10.62
N VAL A 47 -2.00 -1.59 -10.41
CA VAL A 47 -3.20 -1.19 -11.18
C VAL A 47 -2.88 -0.23 -12.33
N LEU A 48 -1.71 0.38 -12.30
CA LEU A 48 -1.20 1.30 -13.31
C LEU A 48 0.18 0.79 -13.78
N PRO A 49 0.24 -0.17 -14.72
CA PRO A 49 1.51 -0.72 -15.23
C PRO A 49 2.41 0.39 -15.78
N GLY A 50 3.59 0.56 -15.20
CA GLY A 50 4.50 1.67 -15.47
C GLY A 50 4.65 2.65 -14.32
N PHE A 51 3.68 2.73 -13.39
CA PHE A 51 3.81 3.52 -12.17
C PHE A 51 4.91 2.93 -11.27
N GLN A 52 5.85 3.76 -10.84
CA GLN A 52 6.94 3.34 -9.97
C GLN A 52 6.54 3.51 -8.50
N PRO A 53 6.79 2.50 -7.62
CA PRO A 53 6.40 2.56 -6.21
C PRO A 53 6.94 3.76 -5.43
N ASP A 54 8.08 4.32 -5.86
CA ASP A 54 8.76 5.48 -5.29
C ASP A 54 8.37 6.83 -5.94
N SER A 55 7.39 6.84 -6.85
CA SER A 55 7.00 8.03 -7.62
C SER A 55 6.69 9.24 -6.76
N LYS A 56 6.02 9.04 -5.61
CA LYS A 56 5.71 10.14 -4.68
C LYS A 56 6.97 10.77 -4.10
N MET A 57 7.95 9.95 -3.80
CA MET A 57 9.26 10.40 -3.30
C MET A 57 10.03 11.17 -4.37
N ARG A 58 10.10 10.61 -5.58
CA ARG A 58 10.75 11.25 -6.73
C ARG A 58 10.10 12.60 -7.07
N MET A 59 8.79 12.70 -6.97
CA MET A 59 8.07 13.96 -7.13
C MET A 59 8.47 14.99 -6.07
N LEU A 60 8.54 14.59 -4.78
CA LEU A 60 8.99 15.51 -3.71
C LEU A 60 10.43 15.94 -3.91
N MET A 61 11.31 15.07 -4.42
CA MET A 61 12.69 15.44 -4.76
C MET A 61 12.76 16.51 -5.86
N GLN A 62 11.80 16.54 -6.80
CA GLN A 62 11.71 17.62 -7.80
C GLN A 62 11.26 18.97 -7.22
N LEU A 63 10.76 18.96 -5.97
CA LEU A 63 10.29 20.14 -5.23
C LEU A 63 11.16 20.41 -3.98
N ASN A 64 12.33 19.78 -3.86
CA ASN A 64 13.14 19.78 -2.65
C ASN A 64 13.58 21.18 -2.20
N ASP A 65 13.78 22.11 -3.11
CA ASP A 65 14.12 23.52 -2.85
C ASP A 65 12.95 24.29 -2.22
N GLN A 66 11.71 23.87 -2.46
CA GLN A 66 10.48 24.51 -2.01
C GLN A 66 9.76 23.75 -0.87
N ALA A 67 10.07 22.46 -0.71
CA ALA A 67 9.36 21.57 0.23
C ALA A 67 10.01 21.52 1.61
N GLU A 68 9.20 21.63 2.65
CA GLU A 68 9.52 21.38 4.05
C GLU A 68 8.60 20.29 4.58
N ILE A 69 9.15 19.23 5.16
CA ILE A 69 8.40 18.11 5.67
C ILE A 69 8.04 18.33 7.13
N VAL A 70 6.76 18.15 7.44
CA VAL A 70 6.21 18.11 8.80
C VAL A 70 5.65 16.72 9.05
N ILE A 71 6.19 16.01 10.02
CA ILE A 71 5.73 14.64 10.35
C ILE A 71 4.76 14.72 11.53
N VAL A 72 3.57 14.15 11.35
CA VAL A 72 2.50 14.19 12.35
C VAL A 72 2.32 12.81 12.99
N ILE A 73 2.26 12.77 14.31
CA ILE A 73 1.98 11.54 15.08
C ILE A 73 0.98 11.85 16.19
N SER A 74 0.05 10.93 16.46
CA SER A 74 -0.91 11.08 17.56
C SER A 74 -0.28 10.65 18.89
N ALA A 75 -0.49 11.43 19.95
CA ALA A 75 -0.10 11.05 21.32
C ALA A 75 -0.75 9.75 21.77
N GLU A 76 -1.99 9.48 21.33
CA GLU A 76 -2.67 8.21 21.60
C GLU A 76 -2.00 7.01 20.92
N ASP A 77 -1.49 7.19 19.69
CA ASP A 77 -0.79 6.12 18.96
C ASP A 77 0.57 5.80 19.60
N ILE A 78 1.26 6.83 20.15
CA ILE A 78 2.49 6.66 20.94
C ILE A 78 2.18 5.87 22.23
N GLU A 79 1.16 6.29 22.96
CA GLU A 79 0.78 5.69 24.25
C GLU A 79 0.39 4.21 24.09
N LYS A 80 -0.33 3.88 23.01
CA LYS A 80 -0.76 2.50 22.68
C LYS A 80 0.34 1.65 22.05
N ASN A 81 1.54 2.20 21.82
CA ASN A 81 2.62 1.55 21.06
C ASN A 81 2.10 0.97 19.73
N LYS A 82 1.30 1.76 19.00
CA LYS A 82 0.66 1.31 17.77
C LYS A 82 1.69 0.87 16.75
N VAL A 83 1.54 -0.36 16.26
CA VAL A 83 2.48 -0.98 15.33
C VAL A 83 2.01 -0.79 13.90
N ARG A 84 2.94 -0.47 13.03
CA ARG A 84 2.74 -0.45 11.59
C ARG A 84 2.79 -1.88 11.05
N GLY A 85 1.64 -2.39 10.57
CA GLY A 85 1.45 -3.81 10.26
C GLY A 85 2.33 -4.37 9.13
N ASP A 86 2.79 -3.52 8.20
CA ASP A 86 3.66 -3.93 7.09
C ASP A 86 5.15 -4.01 7.49
N LEU A 87 5.58 -3.22 8.48
CA LEU A 87 6.98 -3.15 8.92
C LEU A 87 7.23 -3.79 10.29
N GLY A 88 6.18 -3.99 11.10
CA GLY A 88 6.30 -4.55 12.45
C GLY A 88 7.00 -3.62 13.47
N ILE A 89 7.09 -2.31 13.17
CA ILE A 89 7.68 -1.30 14.06
C ILE A 89 6.60 -0.36 14.60
N THR A 90 6.84 0.25 15.77
CA THR A 90 5.92 1.21 16.36
C THR A 90 5.93 2.55 15.60
N TYR A 91 4.86 3.33 15.69
CA TYR A 91 4.72 4.60 14.96
C TYR A 91 5.78 5.64 15.36
N ASP A 92 6.18 5.69 16.61
CA ASP A 92 7.27 6.56 17.08
C ASP A 92 8.62 6.16 16.48
N VAL A 93 8.90 4.87 16.35
CA VAL A 93 10.09 4.36 15.63
C VAL A 93 9.99 4.67 14.14
N ASP A 94 8.80 4.56 13.55
CA ASP A 94 8.59 4.88 12.14
C ASP A 94 8.78 6.38 11.84
N VAL A 95 8.45 7.29 12.77
CA VAL A 95 8.79 8.73 12.66
C VAL A 95 10.29 8.91 12.45
N LEU A 96 11.12 8.27 13.29
CA LEU A 96 12.58 8.38 13.17
C LEU A 96 13.10 7.79 11.84
N ARG A 97 12.53 6.65 11.42
CA ARG A 97 12.84 6.04 10.13
C ARG A 97 12.48 6.94 8.96
N LEU A 98 11.28 7.55 8.98
CA LEU A 98 10.84 8.49 7.94
C LEU A 98 11.77 9.70 7.85
N MET A 99 12.20 10.24 8.99
CA MET A 99 13.15 11.36 9.02
C MET A 99 14.47 10.98 8.33
N SER A 100 15.08 9.85 8.71
CA SER A 100 16.33 9.39 8.09
C SER A 100 16.17 9.21 6.58
N ILE A 101 15.07 8.62 6.13
CA ILE A 101 14.82 8.41 4.69
C ILE A 101 14.66 9.75 3.96
N PHE A 102 13.93 10.72 4.52
CA PHE A 102 13.80 12.04 3.89
C PHE A 102 15.14 12.75 3.79
N GLU A 103 15.95 12.73 4.83
CA GLU A 103 17.28 13.33 4.86
C GLU A 103 18.24 12.64 3.85
N GLU A 104 18.24 11.32 3.76
CA GLU A 104 19.01 10.55 2.78
C GLU A 104 18.66 10.94 1.33
N HIS A 105 17.43 11.37 1.07
CA HIS A 105 16.97 11.85 -0.24
C HIS A 105 17.09 13.38 -0.42
N GLY A 106 17.74 14.08 0.51
CA GLY A 106 17.96 15.52 0.44
C GLY A 106 16.73 16.37 0.71
N LEU A 107 15.67 15.81 1.33
CA LEU A 107 14.46 16.54 1.71
C LEU A 107 14.63 17.14 3.10
N PHE A 108 14.21 18.37 3.27
CA PHE A 108 14.30 19.08 4.55
C PHE A 108 13.14 18.69 5.47
N VAL A 109 13.45 18.08 6.62
CA VAL A 109 12.48 17.82 7.70
C VAL A 109 12.51 18.97 8.68
N GLY A 110 11.46 19.79 8.68
CA GLY A 110 11.37 21.00 9.51
C GLY A 110 11.01 20.70 10.96
N SER A 111 10.03 19.80 11.17
CA SER A 111 9.51 19.54 12.52
C SER A 111 8.67 18.26 12.62
N VAL A 112 8.37 17.89 13.86
CA VAL A 112 7.40 16.84 14.21
C VAL A 112 6.25 17.49 15.00
N VAL A 113 5.00 17.11 14.70
CA VAL A 113 3.82 17.54 15.44
C VAL A 113 3.20 16.36 16.18
N ILE A 114 3.08 16.48 17.49
CA ILE A 114 2.37 15.51 18.33
C ILE A 114 0.94 16.02 18.52
N THR A 115 -0.03 15.34 17.91
CA THR A 115 -1.45 15.70 17.97
C THR A 115 -2.17 15.02 19.12
N LYS A 116 -3.36 15.52 19.46
CA LYS A 116 -4.20 15.00 20.57
C LYS A 116 -3.43 14.89 21.89
N TYR A 117 -2.51 15.81 22.09
CA TYR A 117 -1.70 15.83 23.30
C TYR A 117 -2.51 16.34 24.50
N SER A 118 -2.60 15.53 25.54
CA SER A 118 -3.31 15.82 26.79
C SER A 118 -2.44 15.54 28.03
N GLY A 119 -1.10 15.55 27.85
CA GLY A 119 -0.15 15.29 28.93
C GLY A 119 0.27 13.82 29.05
N GLN A 120 0.06 12.99 28.03
CA GLN A 120 0.49 11.58 28.04
C GLN A 120 2.00 11.49 28.28
N GLN A 121 2.41 10.66 29.26
CA GLN A 121 3.80 10.54 29.66
C GLN A 121 4.69 10.00 28.54
N SER A 122 4.22 8.99 27.80
CA SER A 122 4.93 8.41 26.66
C SER A 122 5.17 9.42 25.55
N ALA A 123 4.17 10.27 25.24
CA ALA A 123 4.29 11.34 24.26
C ALA A 123 5.26 12.43 24.72
N SER A 124 5.26 12.77 26.01
CA SER A 124 6.20 13.73 26.60
C SER A 124 7.64 13.23 26.56
N LEU A 125 7.84 11.93 26.83
CA LEU A 125 9.16 11.29 26.71
C LEU A 125 9.65 11.27 25.26
N PHE A 126 8.75 10.98 24.32
CA PHE A 126 9.08 11.00 22.89
C PHE A 126 9.44 12.41 22.40
N LYS A 127 8.66 13.44 22.81
CA LYS A 127 8.99 14.85 22.57
C LYS A 127 10.41 15.16 23.03
N ASN A 128 10.73 14.88 24.31
CA ASN A 128 12.05 15.14 24.88
C ASN A 128 13.18 14.39 24.15
N LYS A 129 12.90 13.17 23.63
CA LYS A 129 13.84 12.43 22.81
C LYS A 129 14.14 13.13 21.48
N LEU A 130 13.10 13.62 20.80
CA LEU A 130 13.23 14.33 19.52
C LEU A 130 13.99 15.66 19.73
N GLU A 131 13.65 16.43 20.76
CA GLU A 131 14.31 17.72 21.07
C GLU A 131 15.81 17.53 21.39
N LYS A 132 16.17 16.43 22.09
CA LYS A 132 17.59 16.07 22.31
C LYS A 132 18.33 15.72 21.03
N LEU A 133 17.62 15.28 19.99
CA LEU A 133 18.17 15.06 18.65
C LEU A 133 18.20 16.35 17.80
N GLY A 134 17.83 17.50 18.38
CA GLY A 134 17.81 18.79 17.69
C GLY A 134 16.57 19.03 16.80
N ILE A 135 15.53 18.19 16.94
CA ILE A 135 14.31 18.25 16.13
C ILE A 135 13.30 19.17 16.82
N LYS A 136 12.73 20.13 16.07
CA LYS A 136 11.64 20.96 16.55
C LYS A 136 10.37 20.12 16.72
N VAL A 137 9.71 20.23 17.87
CA VAL A 137 8.47 19.50 18.16
C VAL A 137 7.39 20.50 18.57
N TYR A 138 6.22 20.39 17.95
CA TYR A 138 5.04 21.20 18.25
C TYR A 138 3.91 20.33 18.81
N LEU A 139 3.13 20.89 19.73
CA LEU A 139 2.00 20.21 20.36
C LEU A 139 0.68 20.75 19.85
N HIS A 140 -0.19 19.86 19.40
CA HIS A 140 -1.57 20.15 19.07
C HIS A 140 -2.52 19.40 20.00
N TYR A 141 -3.51 20.08 20.50
CA TYR A 141 -4.38 19.63 21.55
C TYR A 141 -5.72 19.11 21.02
N PRO A 142 -6.43 18.24 21.77
CA PRO A 142 -7.82 17.92 21.46
C PRO A 142 -8.69 19.18 21.49
N ILE A 143 -9.57 19.32 20.50
CA ILE A 143 -10.51 20.43 20.41
C ILE A 143 -11.90 19.89 20.69
N GLU A 144 -12.58 20.46 21.69
CA GLU A 144 -13.91 20.02 22.08
C GLU A 144 -14.93 20.26 20.95
N GLY A 145 -15.77 19.24 20.71
CA GLY A 145 -16.78 19.27 19.65
C GLY A 145 -16.25 19.11 18.23
N TYR A 146 -14.97 18.73 18.04
CA TYR A 146 -14.43 18.43 16.71
C TYR A 146 -15.09 17.16 16.12
N PRO A 147 -15.50 17.14 14.85
CA PRO A 147 -15.38 18.21 13.82
C PRO A 147 -16.64 19.09 13.68
N SER A 148 -17.63 18.98 14.55
CA SER A 148 -18.98 19.56 14.35
C SER A 148 -19.15 20.99 14.87
N ASN A 149 -18.47 21.35 15.97
CA ASN A 149 -18.58 22.70 16.57
C ASN A 149 -17.63 23.70 15.88
N ILE A 150 -17.95 24.02 14.63
CA ILE A 150 -17.11 24.89 13.79
C ILE A 150 -16.80 26.24 14.44
N PRO A 151 -17.76 26.97 15.08
CA PRO A 151 -17.46 28.24 15.74
C PRO A 151 -16.39 28.14 16.80
N HIS A 152 -16.36 27.07 17.58
CA HIS A 152 -15.33 26.84 18.60
C HIS A 152 -14.02 26.34 17.95
N ILE A 153 -14.10 25.43 16.99
CA ILE A 153 -12.93 24.87 16.33
C ILE A 153 -12.10 25.97 15.65
N VAL A 154 -12.77 26.86 14.89
CA VAL A 154 -12.14 27.98 14.17
C VAL A 154 -12.19 29.23 15.05
N SER A 155 -11.49 29.20 16.19
CA SER A 155 -11.36 30.26 17.16
C SER A 155 -9.99 30.18 17.85
N ASP A 156 -9.70 31.18 18.71
CA ASP A 156 -8.48 31.20 19.53
C ASP A 156 -8.45 30.06 20.56
N GLU A 157 -9.60 29.62 21.04
CA GLU A 157 -9.74 28.49 21.97
C GLU A 157 -9.70 27.11 21.27
N GLY A 158 -9.91 27.10 19.97
CA GLY A 158 -9.79 25.91 19.12
C GLY A 158 -8.44 25.83 18.41
N TYR A 159 -8.42 26.14 17.11
CA TYR A 159 -7.18 26.12 16.31
C TYR A 159 -6.11 27.07 16.81
N GLY A 160 -6.48 28.22 17.38
CA GLY A 160 -5.53 29.19 17.92
C GLY A 160 -4.76 28.71 19.14
N LYS A 161 -5.28 27.68 19.85
CA LYS A 161 -4.61 27.08 21.01
C LYS A 161 -3.47 26.16 20.63
N ASN A 162 -3.50 25.60 19.40
CA ASN A 162 -2.44 24.77 18.88
C ASN A 162 -1.19 25.58 18.60
N GLU A 163 -0.03 25.01 18.89
CA GLU A 163 1.24 25.68 18.62
C GLU A 163 1.41 25.97 17.12
N PHE A 164 1.84 27.19 16.81
CA PHE A 164 2.15 27.57 15.44
C PHE A 164 3.45 26.92 14.99
N ILE A 165 3.43 26.26 13.83
CA ILE A 165 4.59 25.61 13.24
C ILE A 165 5.36 26.67 12.44
N GLU A 166 6.53 27.06 12.93
CA GLU A 166 7.43 27.92 12.20
C GLU A 166 8.00 27.16 10.99
N THR A 167 7.70 27.63 9.80
CA THR A 167 8.14 27.03 8.55
C THR A 167 8.93 28.03 7.69
N SER A 168 9.91 27.51 6.94
CA SER A 168 10.84 28.33 6.16
C SER A 168 10.61 28.27 4.65
N ARG A 169 9.77 27.32 4.18
CA ARG A 169 9.58 27.05 2.75
C ARG A 169 8.12 27.26 2.33
N PRO A 170 7.86 27.48 1.02
CA PRO A 170 6.50 27.71 0.54
C PRO A 170 5.61 26.46 0.52
N LEU A 171 6.17 25.26 0.35
CA LEU A 171 5.43 24.01 0.34
C LEU A 171 5.65 23.26 1.65
N ILE A 172 4.60 23.15 2.45
CA ILE A 172 4.63 22.38 3.70
C ILE A 172 3.97 21.03 3.47
N VAL A 173 4.78 19.99 3.42
CA VAL A 173 4.32 18.61 3.21
C VAL A 173 4.01 17.96 4.54
N VAL A 174 2.74 17.75 4.83
CA VAL A 174 2.27 17.17 6.10
C VAL A 174 2.02 15.68 5.92
N THR A 175 2.86 14.86 6.52
CA THR A 175 2.82 13.39 6.42
C THR A 175 2.79 12.71 7.78
N ALA A 176 2.59 11.39 7.82
CA ALA A 176 2.49 10.62 9.07
C ALA A 176 2.83 9.14 8.86
N PRO A 177 3.20 8.40 9.93
CA PRO A 177 3.38 6.95 9.90
C PRO A 177 2.12 6.17 9.47
N GLY A 178 0.93 6.73 9.73
CA GLY A 178 -0.31 6.06 9.39
C GLY A 178 -1.56 6.95 9.46
N PRO A 179 -2.75 6.37 9.17
CA PRO A 179 -4.02 7.08 9.20
C PRO A 179 -4.42 7.48 10.63
N GLY A 180 -5.28 8.50 10.74
CA GLY A 180 -5.83 8.95 12.04
C GLY A 180 -4.88 9.82 12.87
N SER A 181 -3.70 10.15 12.36
CA SER A 181 -2.70 10.99 13.05
C SER A 181 -3.09 12.47 13.21
N GLY A 182 -4.12 12.96 12.49
CA GLY A 182 -4.58 14.34 12.56
C GLY A 182 -3.95 15.29 11.55
N LYS A 183 -3.39 14.83 10.45
CA LYS A 183 -2.76 15.66 9.41
C LYS A 183 -3.64 16.81 8.93
N MET A 184 -4.90 16.53 8.57
CA MET A 184 -5.86 17.55 8.13
C MET A 184 -6.06 18.63 9.21
N ALA A 185 -6.28 18.23 10.47
CA ALA A 185 -6.46 19.17 11.58
C ALA A 185 -5.21 20.02 11.80
N VAL A 186 -4.01 19.47 11.61
CA VAL A 186 -2.76 20.24 11.63
C VAL A 186 -2.75 21.27 10.51
N CYS A 187 -3.02 20.89 9.27
CA CYS A 187 -3.09 21.82 8.14
C CYS A 187 -4.08 22.96 8.43
N LEU A 188 -5.33 22.64 8.79
CA LEU A 188 -6.37 23.65 9.03
C LEU A 188 -6.04 24.57 10.20
N SER A 189 -5.45 24.04 11.27
CA SER A 189 -4.97 24.86 12.40
C SER A 189 -3.87 25.83 11.97
N GLN A 190 -2.95 25.39 11.11
CA GLN A 190 -1.93 26.28 10.58
C GLN A 190 -2.51 27.34 9.64
N LEU A 191 -3.47 27.00 8.79
CA LEU A 191 -4.17 27.99 7.94
C LEU A 191 -4.84 29.09 8.80
N TYR A 192 -5.48 28.72 9.91
CA TYR A 192 -6.05 29.68 10.85
C TYR A 192 -4.98 30.62 11.43
N ASN A 193 -3.86 30.06 11.86
CA ASN A 193 -2.77 30.83 12.44
C ASN A 193 -2.03 31.69 11.39
N GLU A 194 -1.86 31.21 10.16
CA GLU A 194 -1.29 31.99 9.05
C GLU A 194 -2.20 33.17 8.69
N HIS A 195 -3.51 32.93 8.58
CA HIS A 195 -4.47 33.98 8.27
C HIS A 195 -4.46 35.10 9.35
N LYS A 196 -4.36 34.74 10.64
CA LYS A 196 -4.19 35.72 11.73
C LYS A 196 -2.92 36.57 11.61
N ARG A 197 -1.90 36.07 10.90
CA ARG A 197 -0.65 36.75 10.58
C ARG A 197 -0.71 37.51 9.27
N GLY A 198 -1.86 37.52 8.59
CA GLY A 198 -2.08 38.20 7.32
C GLY A 198 -1.58 37.44 6.11
N ILE A 199 -1.32 36.11 6.22
CA ILE A 199 -0.90 35.25 5.13
C ILE A 199 -2.08 34.40 4.68
N CYS A 200 -2.46 34.48 3.41
CA CYS A 200 -3.47 33.63 2.81
C CYS A 200 -2.84 32.32 2.32
N ALA A 201 -2.48 31.43 3.24
CA ALA A 201 -1.93 30.12 2.93
C ALA A 201 -3.01 29.17 2.40
N GLY A 202 -2.69 28.29 1.45
CA GLY A 202 -3.59 27.31 0.89
C GLY A 202 -3.52 25.93 1.53
N TYR A 203 -4.56 25.12 1.32
CA TYR A 203 -4.60 23.70 1.64
C TYR A 203 -4.67 22.88 0.35
N ALA A 204 -3.98 21.76 0.31
CA ALA A 204 -4.22 20.74 -0.71
C ALA A 204 -4.05 19.35 -0.13
N LYS A 205 -4.78 18.38 -0.70
CA LYS A 205 -4.66 16.96 -0.38
C LYS A 205 -4.02 16.24 -1.57
N PHE A 206 -2.89 15.60 -1.34
CA PHE A 206 -2.24 14.78 -2.35
C PHE A 206 -2.96 13.45 -2.48
N GLU A 207 -3.39 13.13 -3.70
CA GLU A 207 -4.09 11.90 -4.00
C GLU A 207 -3.57 11.26 -5.28
N THR A 208 -3.61 9.92 -5.32
CA THR A 208 -3.40 9.13 -6.54
C THR A 208 -4.71 8.46 -6.94
N PHE A 209 -5.49 8.04 -5.96
CA PHE A 209 -6.81 7.40 -6.13
C PHE A 209 -7.86 8.10 -5.26
N PRO A 210 -9.15 8.03 -5.66
CA PRO A 210 -9.63 7.54 -6.96
C PRO A 210 -9.11 8.43 -8.09
N ILE A 211 -9.04 7.88 -9.30
CA ILE A 211 -8.67 8.67 -10.48
C ILE A 211 -9.89 9.49 -10.93
N TRP A 212 -9.75 10.81 -10.95
CA TRP A 212 -10.85 11.75 -11.07
C TRP A 212 -11.57 11.73 -12.41
N ASN A 213 -10.82 11.59 -13.51
CA ASN A 213 -11.26 11.80 -14.88
C ASN A 213 -11.53 10.50 -15.67
N ILE A 214 -11.68 9.38 -14.97
CA ILE A 214 -12.17 8.12 -15.54
C ILE A 214 -13.51 7.74 -14.89
N PRO A 215 -14.33 6.87 -15.51
CA PRO A 215 -15.63 6.48 -14.95
C PRO A 215 -15.56 5.91 -13.54
N VAL A 216 -16.59 6.14 -12.71
CA VAL A 216 -16.70 5.59 -11.35
C VAL A 216 -16.48 4.07 -11.35
N LYS A 217 -17.10 3.36 -12.30
CA LYS A 217 -17.01 1.89 -12.44
C LYS A 217 -15.82 1.44 -13.29
N HIS A 218 -14.85 2.31 -13.53
CA HIS A 218 -13.63 1.90 -14.22
C HIS A 218 -12.85 0.91 -13.34
N PRO A 219 -12.31 -0.22 -13.87
CA PRO A 219 -11.62 -1.22 -13.07
C PRO A 219 -10.51 -0.67 -12.17
N VAL A 220 -9.79 0.38 -12.59
CA VAL A 220 -8.79 1.08 -11.77
C VAL A 220 -9.41 1.65 -10.49
N ASN A 221 -10.56 2.32 -10.58
CA ASN A 221 -11.28 2.87 -9.43
C ASN A 221 -11.89 1.77 -8.57
N LEU A 222 -12.47 0.71 -9.18
CA LEU A 222 -13.00 -0.45 -8.45
C LEU A 222 -11.88 -1.21 -7.70
N ALA A 223 -10.68 -1.31 -8.28
CA ALA A 223 -9.53 -1.93 -7.61
C ALA A 223 -9.08 -1.15 -6.36
N TYR A 224 -9.24 0.18 -6.37
CA TYR A 224 -8.99 0.99 -5.17
C TYR A 224 -10.05 0.74 -4.08
N GLU A 225 -11.33 0.67 -4.42
CA GLU A 225 -12.38 0.27 -3.46
C GLU A 225 -12.12 -1.13 -2.88
N ALA A 226 -11.68 -2.08 -3.71
CA ALA A 226 -11.30 -3.40 -3.24
C ALA A 226 -10.08 -3.38 -2.30
N ALA A 227 -9.16 -2.43 -2.49
CA ALA A 227 -7.99 -2.25 -1.63
C ALA A 227 -8.32 -1.59 -0.28
N THR A 228 -9.43 -0.87 -0.20
CA THR A 228 -9.93 -0.14 0.98
C THR A 228 -11.28 -0.68 1.48
N ALA A 229 -11.58 -1.94 1.17
CA ALA A 229 -12.84 -2.58 1.53
C ALA A 229 -13.11 -2.60 3.05
N ASP A 230 -12.04 -2.72 3.85
CA ASP A 230 -12.05 -2.66 5.31
C ASP A 230 -12.37 -1.25 5.86
N LEU A 231 -12.15 -0.19 5.08
CA LEU A 231 -12.43 1.20 5.46
C LEU A 231 -13.81 1.67 4.99
N ASN A 232 -14.54 0.85 4.25
CA ASN A 232 -15.82 1.20 3.62
C ASN A 232 -15.75 2.43 2.69
N ASP A 233 -14.59 2.66 2.07
CA ASP A 233 -14.47 3.67 1.03
C ASP A 233 -15.27 3.24 -0.20
N VAL A 234 -16.06 4.16 -0.76
CA VAL A 234 -16.87 3.96 -1.96
C VAL A 234 -16.61 5.14 -2.89
N ASN A 235 -16.28 4.84 -4.14
CA ASN A 235 -16.14 5.88 -5.15
C ASN A 235 -17.51 6.40 -5.59
N MET A 236 -17.62 7.71 -5.72
CA MET A 236 -18.83 8.38 -6.18
C MET A 236 -18.51 9.59 -7.04
N ILE A 237 -19.49 10.06 -7.78
CA ILE A 237 -19.38 11.34 -8.48
C ILE A 237 -19.39 12.45 -7.41
N ASP A 238 -18.43 13.38 -7.50
CA ASP A 238 -18.39 14.58 -6.68
C ASP A 238 -19.57 15.52 -7.08
N PRO A 239 -20.62 15.62 -6.24
CA PRO A 239 -21.79 16.42 -6.58
C PRO A 239 -21.48 17.93 -6.53
N PHE A 240 -20.57 18.34 -5.66
CA PHE A 240 -20.16 19.74 -5.52
C PHE A 240 -19.36 20.22 -6.74
N HIS A 241 -18.48 19.34 -7.27
CA HIS A 241 -17.73 19.66 -8.48
C HIS A 241 -18.63 19.74 -9.71
N LEU A 242 -19.58 18.82 -9.80
CA LEU A 242 -20.59 18.82 -10.86
C LEU A 242 -21.44 20.10 -10.80
N GLU A 243 -21.90 20.49 -9.61
CA GLU A 243 -22.70 21.71 -9.42
C GLU A 243 -21.90 22.98 -9.75
N ALA A 244 -20.64 23.07 -9.26
CA ALA A 244 -19.81 24.27 -9.43
C ALA A 244 -19.29 24.48 -10.86
N TYR A 245 -19.03 23.40 -11.61
CA TYR A 245 -18.29 23.44 -12.87
C TYR A 245 -18.96 22.73 -14.05
N GLY A 246 -20.06 22.00 -13.82
CA GLY A 246 -20.71 21.17 -14.84
C GLY A 246 -19.84 20.00 -15.31
N LYS A 247 -18.82 19.61 -14.52
CA LYS A 247 -17.85 18.55 -14.83
C LYS A 247 -18.00 17.38 -13.88
N THR A 248 -18.06 16.19 -14.43
CA THR A 248 -18.06 14.94 -13.65
C THR A 248 -16.65 14.59 -13.22
N THR A 249 -16.44 14.42 -11.91
CA THR A 249 -15.22 13.91 -11.31
C THR A 249 -15.55 12.81 -10.32
N VAL A 250 -14.62 11.88 -10.11
CA VAL A 250 -14.77 10.80 -9.15
C VAL A 250 -14.04 11.16 -7.87
N ASN A 251 -14.71 10.98 -6.73
CA ASN A 251 -14.10 11.14 -5.41
C ASN A 251 -14.64 10.05 -4.48
N TYR A 252 -14.13 9.88 -3.27
CA TYR A 252 -14.75 8.92 -2.36
C TYR A 252 -15.71 9.57 -1.38
N ASN A 253 -16.65 8.75 -0.91
CA ASN A 253 -17.75 9.18 -0.04
C ASN A 253 -17.26 10.01 1.15
N ARG A 254 -16.18 9.62 1.84
CA ARG A 254 -15.70 10.35 3.01
C ARG A 254 -15.30 11.79 2.73
N ASP A 255 -14.67 12.05 1.59
CA ASP A 255 -14.27 13.41 1.23
C ASP A 255 -15.47 14.25 0.79
N VAL A 256 -16.43 13.62 0.11
CA VAL A 256 -17.69 14.27 -0.27
C VAL A 256 -18.52 14.60 0.97
N GLU A 257 -18.67 13.66 1.90
CA GLU A 257 -19.47 13.82 3.13
C GLU A 257 -18.89 14.88 4.09
N ILE A 258 -17.55 14.96 4.20
CA ILE A 258 -16.90 15.94 5.10
C ILE A 258 -16.78 17.33 4.47
N PHE A 259 -16.90 17.46 3.15
CA PHE A 259 -16.67 18.73 2.45
C PHE A 259 -17.54 19.90 2.98
N PRO A 260 -18.84 19.76 3.28
CA PRO A 260 -19.63 20.86 3.84
C PRO A 260 -19.05 21.42 5.13
N VAL A 261 -18.51 20.54 5.99
CA VAL A 261 -17.85 20.93 7.26
C VAL A 261 -16.56 21.68 6.97
N LEU A 262 -15.72 21.16 6.06
CA LEU A 262 -14.48 21.80 5.67
C LEU A 262 -14.73 23.15 4.99
N ASN A 263 -15.70 23.22 4.10
CA ASN A 263 -16.10 24.45 3.42
C ASN A 263 -16.52 25.54 4.42
N ALA A 264 -17.31 25.18 5.45
CA ALA A 264 -17.68 26.10 6.52
C ALA A 264 -16.48 26.54 7.37
N MET A 265 -15.49 25.65 7.61
CA MET A 265 -14.24 26.02 8.28
C MET A 265 -13.43 27.01 7.41
N PHE A 266 -13.29 26.76 6.10
CA PHE A 266 -12.60 27.70 5.20
C PHE A 266 -13.30 29.05 5.11
N GLN A 267 -14.64 29.06 5.01
CA GLN A 267 -15.42 30.30 5.04
C GLN A 267 -15.15 31.11 6.32
N ARG A 268 -15.03 30.44 7.45
CA ARG A 268 -14.76 31.10 8.72
C ARG A 268 -13.31 31.59 8.84
N ILE A 269 -12.34 30.88 8.25
CA ILE A 269 -10.93 31.30 8.21
C ILE A 269 -10.75 32.50 7.27
N TYR A 270 -11.24 32.42 6.03
CA TYR A 270 -10.93 33.39 4.97
C TYR A 270 -12.06 34.41 4.68
N GLY A 271 -13.23 34.28 5.33
CA GLY A 271 -14.43 35.02 4.96
C GLY A 271 -15.19 34.42 3.79
N GLN A 272 -14.48 33.84 2.82
CA GLN A 272 -15.03 33.09 1.69
C GLN A 272 -14.14 31.85 1.43
N SER A 273 -14.76 30.70 1.20
CA SER A 273 -13.99 29.50 0.88
C SER A 273 -13.32 29.62 -0.49
N PRO A 274 -12.03 29.33 -0.62
CA PRO A 274 -11.35 29.25 -1.91
C PRO A 274 -11.68 27.96 -2.68
N TYR A 275 -12.37 27.00 -2.05
CA TYR A 275 -12.69 25.69 -2.63
C TYR A 275 -14.21 25.54 -2.81
N LYS A 276 -14.63 25.04 -3.98
CA LYS A 276 -16.04 24.79 -4.30
C LYS A 276 -16.41 23.29 -4.22
N SER A 277 -15.40 22.42 -4.14
CA SER A 277 -15.61 20.97 -4.11
C SER A 277 -14.44 20.25 -3.39
N PRO A 278 -14.63 19.00 -2.94
CA PRO A 278 -13.51 18.17 -2.48
C PRO A 278 -12.44 17.99 -3.56
N THR A 279 -12.82 17.90 -4.82
CA THR A 279 -11.88 17.82 -5.95
C THR A 279 -10.98 19.06 -6.05
N ASP A 280 -11.53 20.26 -5.76
CA ASP A 280 -10.71 21.49 -5.75
C ASP A 280 -9.65 21.50 -4.64
N MET A 281 -9.90 20.80 -3.54
CA MET A 281 -8.91 20.68 -2.47
C MET A 281 -7.79 19.68 -2.81
N GLY A 282 -8.01 18.79 -3.76
CA GLY A 282 -7.08 17.74 -4.10
C GLY A 282 -6.03 18.15 -5.14
N VAL A 283 -4.98 17.36 -5.25
CA VAL A 283 -3.98 17.38 -6.35
C VAL A 283 -3.84 15.96 -6.86
N ASN A 284 -4.35 15.70 -8.07
CA ASN A 284 -4.32 14.37 -8.70
C ASN A 284 -4.29 14.47 -10.23
N MET A 285 -3.11 14.22 -10.81
CA MET A 285 -2.91 14.23 -12.25
C MET A 285 -2.83 12.81 -12.86
N ALA A 286 -3.05 11.77 -12.07
CA ALA A 286 -2.82 10.38 -12.48
C ALA A 286 -3.62 10.00 -13.74
N GLY A 287 -4.88 10.39 -13.83
CA GLY A 287 -5.71 10.03 -14.99
C GLY A 287 -5.27 10.64 -16.33
N ASN A 288 -4.48 11.74 -16.28
CA ASN A 288 -3.92 12.34 -17.49
C ASN A 288 -2.67 11.60 -18.00
N CYS A 289 -2.20 10.61 -17.24
CA CYS A 289 -0.96 9.88 -17.49
C CYS A 289 -1.20 8.41 -17.87
N ILE A 290 -2.46 7.98 -17.96
CA ILE A 290 -2.83 6.69 -18.55
C ILE A 290 -2.57 6.80 -20.06
N CYS A 291 -1.69 5.93 -20.58
CA CYS A 291 -1.32 5.87 -22.00
C CYS A 291 -1.85 4.63 -22.70
N ASP A 292 -2.16 3.55 -21.96
CA ASP A 292 -2.86 2.36 -22.44
C ASP A 292 -3.93 1.96 -21.40
N ASP A 293 -5.18 2.32 -21.70
CA ASP A 293 -6.33 2.04 -20.83
C ASP A 293 -6.61 0.55 -20.71
N ALA A 294 -6.40 -0.23 -21.78
CA ALA A 294 -6.64 -1.67 -21.77
C ALA A 294 -5.67 -2.38 -20.82
N ALA A 295 -4.39 -2.01 -20.84
CA ALA A 295 -3.39 -2.54 -19.90
C ALA A 295 -3.72 -2.19 -18.43
N CYS A 296 -4.20 -0.96 -18.17
CA CYS A 296 -4.61 -0.56 -16.82
C CYS A 296 -5.88 -1.31 -16.36
N ARG A 297 -6.85 -1.56 -17.25
CA ARG A 297 -8.05 -2.35 -16.96
C ARG A 297 -7.69 -3.78 -16.59
N ASP A 298 -6.89 -4.44 -17.41
CA ASP A 298 -6.46 -5.82 -17.17
C ASP A 298 -5.73 -5.95 -15.83
N ALA A 299 -4.72 -5.13 -15.61
CA ALA A 299 -3.96 -5.11 -14.36
C ALA A 299 -4.87 -4.88 -13.12
N SER A 300 -5.87 -4.00 -13.25
CA SER A 300 -6.83 -3.71 -12.18
C SER A 300 -7.78 -4.88 -11.92
N CYS A 301 -8.25 -5.56 -12.96
CA CYS A 301 -9.05 -6.77 -12.84
C CYS A 301 -8.28 -7.86 -12.08
N GLN A 302 -6.99 -8.06 -12.42
CA GLN A 302 -6.12 -8.99 -11.70
C GLN A 302 -5.93 -8.59 -10.22
N GLU A 303 -5.82 -7.29 -9.93
CA GLU A 303 -5.71 -6.79 -8.54
C GLU A 303 -7.00 -7.03 -7.75
N ILE A 304 -8.20 -6.82 -8.34
CA ILE A 304 -9.48 -7.07 -7.67
C ILE A 304 -9.60 -8.55 -7.30
N ILE A 305 -9.29 -9.47 -8.23
CA ILE A 305 -9.30 -10.92 -7.97
C ILE A 305 -8.29 -11.28 -6.87
N ARG A 306 -7.12 -10.67 -6.89
CA ARG A 306 -6.11 -10.90 -5.86
C ARG A 306 -6.59 -10.43 -4.47
N ARG A 307 -7.29 -9.29 -4.39
CA ARG A 307 -7.91 -8.79 -3.15
C ARG A 307 -9.00 -9.71 -2.64
N TYR A 308 -9.81 -10.26 -3.54
CA TYR A 308 -10.81 -11.26 -3.20
C TYR A 308 -10.22 -12.49 -2.50
N TYR A 309 -9.17 -13.08 -3.08
CA TYR A 309 -8.51 -14.22 -2.46
C TYR A 309 -7.83 -13.88 -1.13
N ASP A 310 -7.25 -12.68 -1.00
CA ASP A 310 -6.69 -12.26 0.28
C ASP A 310 -7.77 -12.05 1.35
N ALA A 311 -8.89 -11.45 1.01
CA ALA A 311 -10.02 -11.29 1.92
C ALA A 311 -10.57 -12.66 2.36
N ARG A 312 -10.81 -13.59 1.43
CA ARG A 312 -11.22 -14.96 1.75
C ARG A 312 -10.26 -15.67 2.69
N ARG A 313 -8.96 -15.55 2.42
CA ARG A 313 -7.91 -16.09 3.29
C ARG A 313 -7.96 -15.48 4.70
N ARG A 314 -8.14 -14.16 4.80
CA ARG A 314 -8.24 -13.46 6.09
C ARG A 314 -9.52 -13.82 6.82
N ALA A 315 -10.64 -13.97 6.13
CA ALA A 315 -11.91 -14.42 6.71
C ALA A 315 -11.79 -15.83 7.27
N LEU A 316 -11.20 -16.78 6.53
CA LEU A 316 -10.92 -18.13 7.02
C LEU A 316 -10.04 -18.13 8.27
N ALA A 317 -9.13 -17.18 8.40
CA ALA A 317 -8.26 -16.99 9.57
C ALA A 317 -8.94 -16.18 10.70
N GLY A 318 -10.19 -15.73 10.56
CA GLY A 318 -10.90 -14.88 11.51
C GLY A 318 -10.33 -13.47 11.64
N LYS A 319 -9.65 -12.96 10.61
CA LYS A 319 -8.96 -11.65 10.59
C LYS A 319 -9.72 -10.56 9.82
N CYS A 320 -10.80 -10.88 9.14
CA CYS A 320 -11.74 -9.93 8.55
C CYS A 320 -13.17 -10.52 8.56
N SER A 321 -14.16 -9.67 8.30
CA SER A 321 -15.56 -10.08 8.22
C SER A 321 -15.88 -10.68 6.86
N GLU A 322 -16.95 -11.50 6.79
CA GLU A 322 -17.51 -11.96 5.52
C GLU A 322 -18.09 -10.79 4.69
N GLU A 323 -18.51 -9.71 5.33
CA GLU A 323 -18.97 -8.50 4.64
C GLU A 323 -17.90 -7.89 3.73
N GLU A 324 -16.63 -7.91 4.16
CA GLU A 324 -15.52 -7.46 3.34
C GLU A 324 -15.36 -8.34 2.09
N VAL A 325 -15.51 -9.65 2.22
CA VAL A 325 -15.47 -10.59 1.09
C VAL A 325 -16.60 -10.30 0.11
N TYR A 326 -17.84 -10.20 0.61
CA TYR A 326 -19.01 -9.88 -0.24
C TYR A 326 -18.89 -8.54 -0.95
N LYS A 327 -18.32 -7.52 -0.29
CA LYS A 327 -18.06 -6.23 -0.93
C LYS A 327 -17.14 -6.38 -2.13
N ILE A 328 -16.05 -7.16 -2.01
CA ILE A 328 -15.13 -7.38 -3.13
C ILE A 328 -15.79 -8.24 -4.23
N GLU A 329 -16.61 -9.21 -3.89
CA GLU A 329 -17.41 -9.96 -4.89
C GLU A 329 -18.34 -9.05 -5.67
N MET A 330 -18.99 -8.08 -5.00
CA MET A 330 -19.82 -7.08 -5.69
C MET A 330 -18.98 -6.22 -6.65
N LEU A 331 -17.75 -5.86 -6.28
CA LEU A 331 -16.84 -5.12 -7.15
C LEU A 331 -16.38 -5.95 -8.36
N MET A 332 -16.12 -7.26 -8.17
CA MET A 332 -15.87 -8.19 -9.27
C MET A 332 -17.05 -8.23 -10.26
N ASN A 333 -18.27 -8.35 -9.73
CA ASN A 333 -19.49 -8.34 -10.56
C ASN A 333 -19.65 -6.99 -11.32
N GLN A 334 -19.34 -5.86 -10.69
CA GLN A 334 -19.38 -4.54 -11.34
C GLN A 334 -18.31 -4.40 -12.43
N ALA A 335 -17.15 -5.01 -12.25
CA ALA A 335 -16.07 -5.08 -13.24
C ALA A 335 -16.36 -6.10 -14.36
N GLY A 336 -17.36 -6.97 -14.18
CA GLY A 336 -17.70 -8.04 -15.13
C GLY A 336 -16.67 -9.18 -15.15
N ILE A 337 -16.01 -9.45 -14.01
CA ILE A 337 -14.95 -10.45 -13.88
C ILE A 337 -15.29 -11.54 -12.87
N THR A 338 -14.65 -12.67 -13.05
CA THR A 338 -14.70 -13.85 -12.18
C THR A 338 -13.29 -14.29 -11.79
N VAL A 339 -13.16 -15.25 -10.91
CA VAL A 339 -11.85 -15.83 -10.56
C VAL A 339 -11.15 -16.52 -11.74
N HIS A 340 -11.93 -16.95 -12.75
CA HIS A 340 -11.43 -17.61 -13.98
C HIS A 340 -10.72 -16.63 -14.94
N ASP A 341 -10.93 -15.31 -14.76
CA ASP A 341 -10.19 -14.29 -15.50
C ASP A 341 -8.72 -14.15 -15.00
N ARG A 342 -8.34 -15.02 -14.07
CA ARG A 342 -6.95 -15.19 -13.61
C ARG A 342 -6.47 -16.60 -14.00
N PRO A 343 -5.79 -16.78 -15.15
CA PRO A 343 -5.51 -18.12 -15.75
C PRO A 343 -4.75 -19.06 -14.82
N VAL A 344 -3.89 -18.56 -13.94
CA VAL A 344 -3.17 -19.37 -12.95
C VAL A 344 -4.10 -20.08 -11.96
N VAL A 345 -5.33 -19.58 -11.76
CA VAL A 345 -6.34 -20.23 -10.90
C VAL A 345 -6.76 -21.55 -11.53
N ASP A 346 -7.24 -21.50 -12.76
CA ASP A 346 -7.70 -22.69 -13.46
C ASP A 346 -6.56 -23.70 -13.66
N ALA A 347 -5.36 -23.24 -13.99
CA ALA A 347 -4.19 -24.10 -14.14
C ALA A 347 -3.82 -24.84 -12.84
N ALA A 348 -3.90 -24.14 -11.69
CA ALA A 348 -3.61 -24.76 -10.38
C ALA A 348 -4.70 -25.75 -9.96
N LEU A 349 -5.97 -25.39 -10.17
CA LEU A 349 -7.11 -26.25 -9.82
C LEU A 349 -7.18 -27.49 -10.70
N SER A 350 -7.04 -27.35 -12.01
CA SER A 350 -7.00 -28.48 -12.94
C SER A 350 -5.84 -29.42 -12.61
N ARG A 351 -4.65 -28.87 -12.30
CA ARG A 351 -3.50 -29.68 -11.90
C ARG A 351 -3.74 -30.42 -10.59
N ALA A 352 -4.43 -29.81 -9.64
CA ALA A 352 -4.79 -30.48 -8.39
C ALA A 352 -5.80 -31.61 -8.59
N GLU A 353 -6.78 -31.42 -9.47
CA GLU A 353 -7.77 -32.43 -9.84
C GLU A 353 -7.12 -33.62 -10.58
N GLU A 354 -6.32 -33.34 -11.60
CA GLU A 354 -5.59 -34.38 -12.37
C GLU A 354 -4.71 -35.27 -11.49
N THR A 355 -4.13 -34.72 -10.44
CA THR A 355 -3.13 -35.43 -9.64
C THR A 355 -3.64 -35.84 -8.26
N GLU A 356 -4.91 -35.52 -7.95
CA GLU A 356 -5.55 -35.78 -6.66
C GLU A 356 -4.70 -35.26 -5.47
N ALA A 357 -3.89 -34.22 -5.70
CA ALA A 357 -2.96 -33.66 -4.73
C ALA A 357 -2.94 -32.14 -4.82
N PRO A 358 -2.68 -31.41 -3.72
CA PRO A 358 -2.52 -29.97 -3.76
C PRO A 358 -1.49 -29.55 -4.82
N ALA A 359 -1.84 -28.55 -5.61
CA ALA A 359 -1.02 -28.06 -6.71
C ALA A 359 -0.94 -26.53 -6.70
N ALA A 360 0.01 -26.03 -7.46
CA ALA A 360 0.23 -24.61 -7.68
C ALA A 360 0.56 -24.36 -9.16
N ALA A 361 0.26 -23.16 -9.65
CA ALA A 361 0.59 -22.71 -11.00
C ALA A 361 1.24 -21.33 -10.96
N LEU A 362 2.08 -21.04 -11.94
CA LEU A 362 2.74 -19.76 -12.14
C LEU A 362 2.80 -19.46 -13.64
N GLU A 363 2.43 -18.24 -14.01
CA GLU A 363 2.57 -17.71 -15.36
C GLU A 363 3.87 -16.92 -15.45
N LEU A 364 4.75 -17.34 -16.35
CA LEU A 364 5.99 -16.63 -16.65
C LEU A 364 5.72 -15.35 -17.46
N ALA A 365 6.69 -14.45 -17.52
CA ALA A 365 6.57 -13.18 -18.24
C ALA A 365 6.32 -13.32 -19.76
N ASP A 366 6.58 -14.49 -20.33
CA ASP A 366 6.32 -14.82 -21.73
C ASP A 366 4.98 -15.55 -21.95
N GLY A 367 4.16 -15.69 -20.89
CA GLY A 367 2.85 -16.35 -20.93
C GLY A 367 2.87 -17.87 -20.76
N ARG A 368 4.04 -18.50 -20.62
CA ARG A 368 4.11 -19.95 -20.34
C ARG A 368 3.59 -20.25 -18.94
N MET A 369 2.71 -21.28 -18.87
CA MET A 369 2.13 -21.74 -17.62
C MET A 369 2.94 -22.89 -17.04
N ILE A 370 3.46 -22.72 -15.84
CA ILE A 370 4.22 -23.73 -15.11
C ILE A 370 3.37 -24.21 -13.94
N THR A 371 3.36 -25.53 -13.70
CA THR A 371 2.66 -26.13 -12.57
C THR A 371 3.60 -26.92 -11.67
N GLY A 372 3.22 -27.03 -10.41
CA GLY A 372 3.87 -27.90 -9.42
C GLY A 372 2.82 -28.56 -8.55
N LYS A 373 3.03 -29.82 -8.16
CA LYS A 373 2.15 -30.57 -7.27
C LYS A 373 2.88 -31.03 -6.01
N THR A 374 2.13 -31.31 -5.00
CA THR A 374 2.64 -31.95 -3.78
C THR A 374 3.23 -33.32 -4.09
N THR A 375 4.38 -33.62 -3.53
CA THR A 375 5.06 -34.91 -3.55
C THR A 375 5.45 -35.31 -2.12
N ASP A 376 6.09 -36.48 -1.98
CA ASP A 376 6.63 -36.91 -0.67
C ASP A 376 7.79 -36.02 -0.20
N LEU A 377 8.47 -35.35 -1.12
CA LEU A 377 9.64 -34.51 -0.84
C LEU A 377 9.28 -33.03 -0.73
N LEU A 378 8.33 -32.54 -1.53
CA LEU A 378 8.10 -31.10 -1.72
C LEU A 378 6.62 -30.75 -1.55
N GLY A 379 6.36 -29.60 -0.92
CA GLY A 379 5.06 -28.94 -1.00
C GLY A 379 4.80 -28.35 -2.41
N PRO A 380 3.55 -27.97 -2.71
CA PRO A 380 3.18 -27.55 -4.08
C PRO A 380 3.92 -26.29 -4.53
N CYS A 381 4.15 -25.34 -3.61
CA CYS A 381 4.89 -24.11 -3.89
C CYS A 381 6.37 -24.36 -4.17
N ALA A 382 7.00 -25.28 -3.41
CA ALA A 382 8.39 -25.66 -3.59
C ALA A 382 8.61 -26.39 -4.93
N ALA A 383 7.69 -27.29 -5.28
CA ALA A 383 7.70 -27.98 -6.59
C ALA A 383 7.49 -26.99 -7.74
N LEU A 384 6.53 -26.06 -7.61
CA LEU A 384 6.30 -24.99 -8.59
C LEU A 384 7.55 -24.13 -8.80
N LEU A 385 8.18 -23.69 -7.72
CA LEU A 385 9.38 -22.84 -7.77
C LEU A 385 10.50 -23.53 -8.54
N LEU A 386 10.83 -24.79 -8.20
CA LEU A 386 11.86 -25.53 -8.91
C LEU A 386 11.52 -25.75 -10.38
N ASN A 387 10.28 -26.06 -10.69
CA ASN A 387 9.85 -26.24 -12.08
C ASN A 387 9.98 -24.94 -12.88
N ALA A 388 9.59 -23.79 -12.31
CA ALA A 388 9.73 -22.50 -12.95
C ALA A 388 11.21 -22.11 -13.18
N LEU A 389 12.08 -22.34 -12.19
CA LEU A 389 13.51 -22.07 -12.33
C LEU A 389 14.17 -22.97 -13.38
N LYS A 390 13.80 -24.24 -13.42
CA LYS A 390 14.28 -25.19 -14.45
C LYS A 390 13.85 -24.77 -15.85
N GLU A 391 12.60 -24.42 -16.01
CA GLU A 391 12.04 -23.97 -17.29
C GLU A 391 12.76 -22.72 -17.81
N LEU A 392 12.97 -21.72 -16.94
CA LEU A 392 13.70 -20.50 -17.26
C LEU A 392 15.18 -20.77 -17.61
N ALA A 393 15.79 -21.76 -16.97
CA ALA A 393 17.17 -22.16 -17.22
C ALA A 393 17.34 -23.09 -18.42
N GLY A 394 16.25 -23.54 -19.07
CA GLY A 394 16.27 -24.50 -20.16
C GLY A 394 16.70 -25.90 -19.71
N ILE A 395 16.43 -26.28 -18.45
CA ILE A 395 16.79 -27.57 -17.87
C ILE A 395 15.60 -28.54 -18.02
N PRO A 396 15.78 -29.74 -18.62
CA PRO A 396 14.72 -30.73 -18.76
C PRO A 396 14.08 -31.09 -17.40
N HIS A 397 12.76 -31.30 -17.39
CA HIS A 397 12.03 -31.67 -16.17
C HIS A 397 12.52 -32.99 -15.54
N SER A 398 13.00 -33.92 -16.34
CA SER A 398 13.55 -35.20 -15.87
C SER A 398 14.89 -35.05 -15.12
N GLN A 399 15.60 -33.92 -15.30
CA GLN A 399 16.90 -33.69 -14.68
C GLN A 399 16.73 -33.04 -13.31
N PRO A 400 17.11 -33.67 -12.21
CA PRO A 400 17.07 -33.06 -10.89
C PRO A 400 18.16 -31.98 -10.77
N VAL A 401 17.81 -30.85 -10.13
CA VAL A 401 18.75 -29.76 -9.78
C VAL A 401 19.10 -29.76 -8.28
N ILE A 402 18.43 -30.60 -7.51
CA ILE A 402 18.74 -30.90 -6.12
C ILE A 402 18.75 -32.40 -5.96
N SER A 403 19.83 -33.00 -5.50
CA SER A 403 19.91 -34.45 -5.29
C SER A 403 19.03 -34.85 -4.08
N PRO A 404 18.45 -36.07 -4.08
CA PRO A 404 17.77 -36.63 -2.91
C PRO A 404 18.68 -36.63 -1.66
N ALA A 405 19.98 -36.85 -1.82
CA ALA A 405 20.96 -36.83 -0.76
C ALA A 405 21.12 -35.44 -0.10
N ALA A 406 20.76 -34.36 -0.77
CA ALA A 406 20.71 -33.01 -0.19
C ALA A 406 19.38 -32.74 0.54
N ILE A 407 18.28 -33.38 0.12
CA ILE A 407 16.96 -33.22 0.70
C ILE A 407 16.79 -34.02 2.01
N GLU A 408 17.26 -35.28 2.03
CA GLU A 408 17.10 -36.21 3.16
C GLU A 408 17.64 -35.68 4.50
N PRO A 409 18.82 -35.05 4.59
CA PRO A 409 19.28 -34.45 5.84
C PRO A 409 18.37 -33.32 6.34
N ILE A 410 17.78 -32.53 5.44
CA ILE A 410 16.85 -31.44 5.82
C ILE A 410 15.56 -32.03 6.37
N GLN A 411 15.02 -33.09 5.74
CA GLN A 411 13.84 -33.80 6.22
C GLN A 411 14.10 -34.43 7.60
N THR A 412 15.25 -35.03 7.78
CA THR A 412 15.68 -35.63 9.05
C THR A 412 15.77 -34.57 10.16
N LEU A 413 16.45 -33.44 9.87
CA LEU A 413 16.52 -32.30 10.80
C LEU A 413 15.11 -31.82 11.18
N LYS A 414 14.26 -31.60 10.19
CA LYS A 414 12.91 -31.09 10.34
C LYS A 414 12.01 -32.02 11.17
N THR A 415 12.04 -33.31 10.89
CA THR A 415 11.13 -34.29 11.51
C THR A 415 11.66 -34.85 12.82
N GLN A 416 12.92 -35.27 12.86
CA GLN A 416 13.48 -35.97 14.02
C GLN A 416 14.01 -35.02 15.09
N TYR A 417 14.64 -33.90 14.70
CA TYR A 417 15.24 -32.97 15.66
C TYR A 417 14.34 -31.80 16.00
N LEU A 418 13.60 -31.25 15.03
CA LEU A 418 12.71 -30.10 15.25
C LEU A 418 11.25 -30.47 15.49
N GLY A 419 10.90 -31.77 15.43
CA GLY A 419 9.58 -32.29 15.75
C GLY A 419 8.47 -31.93 14.77
N SER A 420 8.79 -31.49 13.55
CA SER A 420 7.79 -31.22 12.51
C SER A 420 7.13 -32.53 12.08
N LYS A 421 5.80 -32.51 11.96
CA LYS A 421 5.03 -33.64 11.42
C LYS A 421 5.02 -33.65 9.87
N ASN A 422 5.44 -32.55 9.23
CA ASN A 422 5.49 -32.43 7.78
C ASN A 422 6.93 -32.60 7.27
N PRO A 423 7.24 -33.72 6.58
CA PRO A 423 8.56 -33.97 6.00
C PRO A 423 8.82 -33.15 4.72
N ARG A 424 7.77 -32.64 4.07
CA ARG A 424 7.89 -31.93 2.78
C ARG A 424 8.62 -30.59 2.98
N LEU A 425 9.51 -30.29 2.06
CA LEU A 425 10.24 -29.03 2.08
C LEU A 425 9.36 -27.87 1.64
N HIS A 426 9.49 -26.74 2.34
CA HIS A 426 8.97 -25.44 1.97
C HIS A 426 9.89 -24.75 0.96
N MET A 427 9.44 -23.63 0.39
CA MET A 427 10.19 -22.90 -0.64
C MET A 427 11.55 -22.42 -0.15
N ASP A 428 11.68 -21.95 1.09
CA ASP A 428 12.94 -21.48 1.68
C ASP A 428 13.92 -22.63 1.89
N GLU A 429 13.47 -23.78 2.39
CA GLU A 429 14.27 -25.00 2.55
C GLU A 429 14.80 -25.50 1.21
N VAL A 430 13.97 -25.45 0.17
CA VAL A 430 14.35 -25.79 -1.21
C VAL A 430 15.38 -24.81 -1.78
N LEU A 431 15.25 -23.51 -1.53
CA LEU A 431 16.23 -22.53 -2.00
C LEU A 431 17.60 -22.71 -1.30
N ILE A 432 17.60 -23.06 -0.01
CA ILE A 432 18.84 -23.40 0.69
C ILE A 432 19.48 -24.65 0.07
N ALA A 433 18.70 -25.70 -0.15
CA ALA A 433 19.20 -26.94 -0.78
C ALA A 433 19.73 -26.70 -2.21
N LEU A 434 19.03 -25.86 -2.99
CA LEU A 434 19.45 -25.47 -4.35
C LEU A 434 20.75 -24.65 -4.30
N SER A 435 20.86 -23.71 -3.36
CA SER A 435 22.08 -22.90 -3.18
C SER A 435 23.30 -23.74 -2.81
N VAL A 436 23.13 -24.73 -1.93
CA VAL A 436 24.20 -25.69 -1.59
C VAL A 436 24.57 -26.55 -2.81
N SER A 437 23.58 -27.04 -3.56
CA SER A 437 23.80 -27.83 -4.76
C SER A 437 24.51 -27.04 -5.87
N ALA A 438 24.23 -25.75 -5.99
CA ALA A 438 24.84 -24.85 -6.97
C ALA A 438 26.36 -24.70 -6.81
N ALA A 439 26.91 -25.00 -5.64
CA ALA A 439 28.35 -24.98 -5.41
C ALA A 439 29.12 -26.08 -6.21
N SER A 440 28.43 -27.15 -6.66
CA SER A 440 29.05 -28.29 -7.34
C SER A 440 28.30 -28.73 -8.62
N ASP A 441 27.06 -28.27 -8.82
CA ASP A 441 26.23 -28.60 -10.00
C ASP A 441 25.95 -27.34 -10.83
N PRO A 442 26.50 -27.24 -12.05
CA PRO A 442 26.25 -26.11 -12.94
C PRO A 442 24.78 -25.90 -13.32
N ASN A 443 23.94 -26.95 -13.33
CA ASN A 443 22.52 -26.80 -13.59
C ASN A 443 21.77 -26.21 -12.41
N ALA A 444 22.14 -26.61 -11.18
CA ALA A 444 21.63 -25.98 -9.96
C ALA A 444 21.98 -24.49 -9.92
N GLN A 445 23.20 -24.10 -10.31
CA GLN A 445 23.63 -22.72 -10.41
C GLN A 445 22.80 -21.95 -11.46
N LYS A 446 22.66 -22.48 -12.69
CA LYS A 446 21.84 -21.88 -13.75
C LYS A 446 20.38 -21.67 -13.31
N ALA A 447 19.81 -22.64 -12.59
CA ALA A 447 18.46 -22.52 -12.06
C ALA A 447 18.38 -21.41 -10.99
N LEU A 448 19.32 -21.33 -10.07
CA LEU A 448 19.37 -20.31 -9.00
C LEU A 448 19.46 -18.88 -9.58
N GLU A 449 20.25 -18.70 -10.63
CA GLU A 449 20.42 -17.43 -11.34
C GLU A 449 19.12 -16.91 -11.99
N GLN A 450 18.09 -17.77 -12.14
CA GLN A 450 16.79 -17.37 -12.70
C GLN A 450 15.85 -16.70 -11.69
N LEU A 451 16.17 -16.69 -10.40
CA LEU A 451 15.29 -16.08 -9.36
C LEU A 451 14.81 -14.66 -9.69
N PRO A 452 15.64 -13.73 -10.20
CA PRO A 452 15.18 -12.39 -10.56
C PRO A 452 14.10 -12.37 -11.65
N ASN A 453 14.06 -13.39 -12.52
CA ASN A 453 13.11 -13.50 -13.62
C ASN A 453 11.69 -13.89 -13.17
N LEU A 454 11.51 -14.25 -11.90
CA LEU A 454 10.20 -14.51 -11.29
C LEU A 454 9.48 -13.26 -10.83
N LYS A 455 10.15 -12.12 -10.80
CA LYS A 455 9.56 -10.85 -10.36
C LYS A 455 8.38 -10.45 -11.24
N GLY A 456 7.24 -10.20 -10.61
CA GLY A 456 6.00 -9.79 -11.29
C GLY A 456 5.15 -10.95 -11.84
N CYS A 457 5.67 -12.19 -11.85
CA CYS A 457 4.91 -13.37 -12.25
C CYS A 457 3.65 -13.54 -11.41
N GLN A 458 2.57 -14.04 -12.02
CA GLN A 458 1.33 -14.38 -11.35
C GLN A 458 1.39 -15.84 -10.86
N ALA A 459 0.87 -16.12 -9.68
CA ALA A 459 0.79 -17.48 -9.17
C ALA A 459 -0.52 -17.75 -8.43
N HIS A 460 -0.92 -19.04 -8.38
CA HIS A 460 -2.05 -19.49 -7.57
C HIS A 460 -1.78 -20.86 -6.96
N THR A 461 -2.36 -21.12 -5.80
CA THR A 461 -2.30 -22.43 -5.14
C THR A 461 -3.69 -22.96 -4.81
N SER A 462 -3.91 -24.23 -5.03
CA SER A 462 -5.21 -24.91 -4.79
C SER A 462 -5.56 -25.11 -3.32
N VAL A 463 -4.67 -24.71 -2.39
CA VAL A 463 -4.86 -24.79 -0.93
C VAL A 463 -4.16 -23.62 -0.24
N MET A 464 -4.50 -23.39 1.02
CA MET A 464 -3.75 -22.52 1.91
C MET A 464 -2.32 -23.01 2.08
N VAL A 465 -1.38 -22.08 2.05
CA VAL A 465 0.06 -22.35 2.24
C VAL A 465 0.56 -21.81 3.59
N SER A 466 1.75 -22.27 3.97
CA SER A 466 2.42 -21.78 5.19
C SER A 466 2.75 -20.28 5.09
N ASP A 467 2.89 -19.62 6.25
CA ASP A 467 3.37 -18.23 6.28
C ASP A 467 4.79 -18.09 5.71
N VAL A 468 5.59 -19.15 5.77
CA VAL A 468 6.95 -19.18 5.18
C VAL A 468 6.87 -19.06 3.67
N ASP A 469 6.08 -19.93 3.01
CA ASP A 469 5.92 -19.89 1.56
C ASP A 469 5.28 -18.59 1.09
N ARG A 470 4.26 -18.10 1.81
CA ARG A 470 3.60 -16.81 1.51
C ARG A 470 4.59 -15.64 1.57
N LYS A 471 5.42 -15.57 2.63
CA LYS A 471 6.45 -14.53 2.77
C LYS A 471 7.50 -14.63 1.66
N LEU A 472 7.82 -15.84 1.22
CA LEU A 472 8.81 -16.03 0.16
C LEU A 472 8.29 -15.58 -1.20
N PHE A 473 7.02 -15.87 -1.55
CA PHE A 473 6.38 -15.28 -2.73
C PHE A 473 6.47 -13.75 -2.72
N MET A 474 6.22 -13.12 -1.56
CA MET A 474 6.35 -11.66 -1.42
C MET A 474 7.79 -11.19 -1.63
N LYS A 475 8.80 -11.87 -1.04
CA LYS A 475 10.22 -11.52 -1.19
C LYS A 475 10.71 -11.67 -2.64
N LEU A 476 10.20 -12.65 -3.37
CA LEU A 476 10.47 -12.85 -4.78
C LEU A 476 9.62 -11.93 -5.68
N SER A 477 8.78 -11.07 -5.09
CA SER A 477 7.86 -10.18 -5.80
C SER A 477 6.91 -10.94 -6.76
N ILE A 478 6.54 -12.18 -6.43
CA ILE A 478 5.53 -12.98 -7.15
C ILE A 478 4.15 -12.61 -6.62
N GLN A 479 3.21 -12.36 -7.52
CA GLN A 479 1.83 -12.00 -7.21
C GLN A 479 0.99 -13.26 -6.97
N ALA A 480 1.12 -13.85 -5.78
CA ALA A 480 0.48 -15.12 -5.44
C ALA A 480 -0.91 -14.94 -4.83
N THR A 481 -1.83 -15.85 -5.17
CA THR A 481 -3.16 -16.03 -4.58
C THR A 481 -3.31 -17.48 -4.08
N PHE A 482 -4.27 -17.70 -3.17
CA PHE A 482 -4.41 -18.99 -2.46
C PHE A 482 -5.87 -19.32 -2.28
N GLU A 483 -6.27 -20.58 -2.58
CA GLU A 483 -7.60 -21.05 -2.18
C GLU A 483 -7.75 -21.01 -0.66
N ALA A 484 -8.91 -20.52 -0.20
CA ALA A 484 -9.23 -20.44 1.23
C ALA A 484 -9.72 -21.80 1.77
N LYS A 485 -8.92 -22.84 1.55
CA LYS A 485 -9.17 -24.18 2.09
C LYS A 485 -7.87 -24.84 2.54
N TYR A 486 -7.91 -25.57 3.64
CA TYR A 486 -6.77 -26.35 4.12
C TYR A 486 -6.69 -27.69 3.40
N GLU A 487 -5.49 -28.27 3.30
CA GLU A 487 -5.31 -29.65 2.86
C GLU A 487 -6.04 -30.60 3.82
N ASN A 488 -6.79 -31.58 3.29
CA ASN A 488 -7.62 -32.48 4.11
C ASN A 488 -6.82 -33.34 5.12
N ASN A 489 -5.51 -33.49 4.95
CA ASN A 489 -4.61 -34.10 5.93
C ASN A 489 -4.23 -33.09 7.02
N SER A 490 -5.20 -32.58 7.72
CA SER A 490 -5.21 -31.43 8.65
C SER A 490 -4.24 -31.46 9.84
N VAL A 491 -3.38 -32.44 9.93
CA VAL A 491 -2.34 -32.51 10.99
C VAL A 491 -1.21 -31.50 10.76
N ILE A 492 -1.08 -30.97 9.54
CA ILE A 492 0.05 -30.13 9.12
C ILE A 492 -0.19 -28.63 9.37
N TYR A 493 -1.45 -28.19 9.35
CA TYR A 493 -1.81 -26.77 9.53
C TYR A 493 -2.74 -26.60 10.75
N SER A 494 -2.25 -26.92 11.96
CA SER A 494 -3.05 -26.69 13.16
C SER A 494 -3.25 -25.18 13.40
N LYS A 495 -4.44 -24.80 13.86
CA LYS A 495 -4.85 -23.42 14.27
C LYS A 495 -3.93 -22.74 15.32
N LYS A 496 -2.80 -23.34 15.69
CA LYS A 496 -1.87 -22.86 16.74
C LYS A 496 -0.58 -22.23 16.19
N ALA A 497 -0.50 -21.92 14.91
CA ALA A 497 0.57 -21.09 14.38
C ALA A 497 0.04 -19.66 14.16
N ILE A 498 -0.34 -19.02 15.28
CA ILE A 498 -0.56 -17.58 15.39
C ILE A 498 0.63 -16.97 16.10
#